data_313e953618ba9575e99da4a937225006
#
_entry.id   313e953618ba9575e99da4a937225006
#
_cell.length_a   1.000
_cell.length_b   1.000
_cell.length_c   1.000
_cell.angle_alpha   90.00
_cell.angle_beta   90.00
_cell.angle_gamma   90.00
#
_symmetry.space_group_name_H-M   'P 1'
#
loop_
_entity.id
_entity.type
_entity.pdbx_description
1 polymer ?
#
loop_
_entity_poly.entity_id
_entity_poly.type
_entity_poly.pdbx_seq_one_letter_code
_entity_poly.pdbx_strand_id
1 'polypeptide(L)' 'MCLAVPVRIVSIDGDEAETEIAGVRRRVSIVFTPEAKLGDYVLLHTGYAIGVIDESEAEETLKLLEEIASLSEVH' A
#
# COMPACT_ATOMS: atom_id res chain seq x y z
N MET A 1 -5.90 -0.81 -16.12
CA MET A 1 -4.89 -1.71 -15.56
C MET A 1 -4.78 -1.51 -14.05
N CYS A 2 -4.90 -2.59 -13.32
CA CYS A 2 -4.84 -2.53 -11.86
C CYS A 2 -3.41 -2.70 -11.38
N LEU A 3 -2.92 -1.76 -10.60
CA LEU A 3 -1.62 -1.84 -9.98
C LEU A 3 -1.80 -1.93 -8.48
N ALA A 4 -1.11 -2.87 -7.85
CA ALA A 4 -1.07 -2.92 -6.41
C ALA A 4 -0.13 -1.82 -5.93
N VAL A 5 -0.55 -1.08 -4.92
CA VAL A 5 0.18 0.06 -4.39
C VAL A 5 0.60 -0.25 -2.96
N PRO A 6 1.89 -0.11 -2.61
CA PRO A 6 2.30 -0.31 -1.22
C PRO A 6 1.82 0.84 -0.36
N VAL A 7 1.17 0.49 0.74
CA VAL A 7 0.70 1.45 1.74
C VAL A 7 1.13 0.98 3.11
N ARG A 8 1.34 1.92 4.02
CA ARG A 8 1.81 1.62 5.36
C ARG A 8 0.64 1.56 6.33
N ILE A 9 0.60 0.53 7.16
CA ILE A 9 -0.42 0.39 8.18
C ILE A 9 -0.11 1.31 9.35
N VAL A 10 -1.05 2.19 9.67
CA VAL A 10 -0.90 3.12 10.80
C VAL A 10 -1.81 2.78 11.97
N SER A 11 -2.86 1.98 11.74
CA SER A 11 -3.69 1.44 12.83
C SER A 11 -4.40 0.20 12.34
N ILE A 12 -4.79 -0.68 13.25
CA ILE A 12 -5.49 -1.92 12.95
C ILE A 12 -6.71 -2.03 13.85
N ASP A 13 -7.83 -2.41 13.25
CA ASP A 13 -9.09 -2.59 13.96
C ASP A 13 -9.77 -3.84 13.39
N GLY A 14 -9.52 -4.99 14.00
CA GLY A 14 -10.08 -6.25 13.56
C GLY A 14 -9.57 -6.64 12.17
N ASP A 15 -10.48 -6.79 11.22
CA ASP A 15 -10.16 -7.17 9.84
C ASP A 15 -9.88 -5.97 8.94
N GLU A 16 -9.84 -4.78 9.53
CA GLU A 16 -9.58 -3.56 8.79
C GLU A 16 -8.37 -2.85 9.36
N ALA A 17 -7.71 -2.07 8.52
CA ALA A 17 -6.59 -1.27 8.94
C ALA A 17 -6.70 0.11 8.31
N GLU A 18 -6.19 1.11 9.00
CA GLU A 18 -6.01 2.42 8.42
C GLU A 18 -4.61 2.48 7.88
N THR A 19 -4.48 2.92 6.64
CA THR A 19 -3.19 2.98 5.96
C THR A 19 -2.91 4.39 5.49
N GLU A 20 -1.64 4.67 5.23
CA GLU A 20 -1.21 5.98 4.79
C GLU A 20 -0.22 5.85 3.65
N ILE A 21 -0.39 6.70 2.64
CA ILE A 21 0.59 6.88 1.59
C ILE A 21 0.58 8.35 1.18
N ALA A 22 1.76 8.97 1.17
CA ALA A 22 1.93 10.37 0.75
C ALA A 22 0.98 11.33 1.48
N GLY A 23 0.74 11.09 2.76
CA GLY A 23 -0.13 11.93 3.58
C GLY A 23 -1.62 11.64 3.43
N VAL A 24 -1.99 10.70 2.57
CA VAL A 24 -3.39 10.32 2.38
C VAL A 24 -3.68 9.07 3.17
N ARG A 25 -4.71 9.11 4.01
CA ARG A 25 -5.14 7.96 4.80
C ARG A 25 -6.33 7.27 4.16
N ARG A 26 -6.34 5.95 4.25
CA ARG A 26 -7.41 5.15 3.68
C ARG A 26 -7.61 3.90 4.52
N ARG A 27 -8.87 3.54 4.73
CA ARG A 27 -9.21 2.29 5.42
C ARG A 27 -9.23 1.16 4.39
N VAL A 28 -8.59 0.05 4.73
CA VAL A 28 -8.49 -1.11 3.84
C VAL A 28 -8.82 -2.37 4.61
N SER A 29 -9.27 -3.40 3.90
CA SER A 29 -9.49 -4.70 4.51
C SER A 29 -8.18 -5.49 4.52
N ILE A 30 -7.85 -6.08 5.66
CA ILE A 30 -6.68 -6.95 5.80
C ILE A 30 -7.08 -8.40 6.00
N VAL A 31 -8.27 -8.76 5.54
CA VAL A 31 -8.79 -10.12 5.70
C VAL A 31 -7.89 -11.16 5.00
N PHE A 32 -7.22 -10.76 3.91
CA PHE A 32 -6.29 -11.64 3.19
C PHE A 32 -4.86 -11.60 3.76
N THR A 33 -4.59 -10.70 4.67
CA THR A 33 -3.26 -10.54 5.27
C THR A 33 -3.37 -10.49 6.79
N PRO A 34 -3.88 -11.56 7.41
CA PRO A 34 -4.09 -11.55 8.87
C PRO A 34 -2.79 -11.42 9.66
N GLU A 35 -1.66 -11.70 9.04
CA GLU A 35 -0.35 -11.55 9.66
C GLU A 35 0.16 -10.11 9.68
N ALA A 36 -0.50 -9.20 8.99
CA ALA A 36 -0.06 -7.81 8.90
C ALA A 36 -0.09 -7.13 10.28
N LYS A 37 0.91 -6.31 10.53
CA LYS A 37 1.11 -5.64 11.82
C LYS A 37 1.24 -4.14 11.63
N LEU A 38 1.07 -3.43 12.72
CA LEU A 38 1.26 -1.98 12.75
C LEU A 38 2.66 -1.64 12.23
N GLY A 39 2.73 -0.72 11.29
CA GLY A 39 3.99 -0.30 10.68
C GLY A 39 4.38 -1.09 9.45
N ASP A 40 3.72 -2.21 9.18
CA ASP A 40 4.02 -3.01 7.99
C ASP A 40 3.53 -2.30 6.73
N TYR A 41 4.20 -2.58 5.62
CA TYR A 41 3.72 -2.20 4.31
C TYR A 41 2.92 -3.35 3.70
N VAL A 42 1.79 -3.03 3.11
CA VAL A 42 0.97 -4.01 2.41
C VAL A 42 0.68 -3.52 1.01
N LEU A 43 0.47 -4.46 0.12
CA LEU A 43 0.06 -4.14 -1.25
C LEU A 43 -1.46 -3.97 -1.29
N LEU A 44 -1.90 -2.79 -1.67
CA LEU A 44 -3.32 -2.46 -1.74
C LEU A 44 -3.83 -2.61 -3.16
N HIS A 45 -4.94 -3.33 -3.30
CA HIS A 45 -5.61 -3.51 -4.58
C HIS A 45 -7.12 -3.51 -4.35
N THR A 46 -7.81 -2.56 -4.94
CA THR A 46 -9.28 -2.42 -4.87
C THR A 46 -9.85 -2.43 -3.45
N GLY A 47 -9.14 -1.81 -2.51
CA GLY A 47 -9.58 -1.70 -1.12
C GLY A 47 -9.17 -2.86 -0.22
N TYR A 48 -8.46 -3.86 -0.77
CA TYR A 48 -7.98 -5.01 -0.01
C TYR A 48 -6.46 -5.06 -0.01
N ALA A 49 -5.89 -5.35 1.16
CA ALA A 49 -4.48 -5.67 1.25
C ALA A 49 -4.30 -7.12 0.76
N ILE A 50 -3.45 -7.33 -0.22
CA ILE A 50 -3.26 -8.64 -0.84
C ILE A 50 -1.93 -9.30 -0.50
N GLY A 51 -1.05 -8.59 0.17
CA GLY A 51 0.22 -9.15 0.61
C GLY A 51 0.97 -8.18 1.48
N VAL A 52 1.84 -8.73 2.34
CA VAL A 52 2.75 -7.93 3.16
C VAL A 52 4.10 -7.91 2.47
N ILE A 53 4.71 -6.74 2.38
CA ILE A 53 6.02 -6.59 1.75
C ILE A 53 7.00 -5.91 2.68
N ASP A 54 8.28 -6.08 2.40
CA ASP A 54 9.34 -5.42 3.17
C ASP A 54 9.38 -3.93 2.84
N GLU A 55 9.86 -3.15 3.79
CA GLU A 55 10.00 -1.71 3.60
C GLU A 55 10.85 -1.38 2.37
N SER A 56 11.94 -2.11 2.15
CA SER A 56 12.79 -1.88 1.00
C SER A 56 12.07 -2.15 -0.33
N GLU A 57 11.26 -3.20 -0.38
CA GLU A 57 10.46 -3.49 -1.56
C GLU A 57 9.40 -2.43 -1.79
N ALA A 58 8.79 -1.95 -0.70
CA ALA A 58 7.80 -0.88 -0.78
C ALA A 58 8.42 0.39 -1.35
N GLU A 59 9.60 0.74 -0.89
CA GLU A 59 10.30 1.93 -1.38
C GLU A 59 10.63 1.82 -2.86
N GLU A 60 11.11 0.67 -3.30
CA GLU A 60 11.41 0.44 -4.70
C GLU A 60 10.17 0.53 -5.57
N THR A 61 9.08 -0.06 -5.12
CA THR A 61 7.82 -0.04 -5.86
C THR A 61 7.26 1.37 -5.95
N LEU A 62 7.29 2.12 -4.85
CA LEU A 62 6.82 3.50 -4.85
C LEU A 62 7.67 4.37 -5.77
N LYS A 63 8.97 4.13 -5.80
CA LYS A 63 9.88 4.85 -6.68
C LYS A 63 9.56 4.58 -8.14
N LEU A 64 9.29 3.33 -8.48
CA LEU A 64 8.91 2.95 -9.84
C LEU A 64 7.58 3.58 -10.25
N LEU A 65 6.60 3.58 -9.34
CA LEU A 65 5.31 4.21 -9.60
C LEU A 65 5.47 5.71 -9.82
N GLU A 66 6.33 6.35 -9.05
CA GLU A 66 6.62 7.76 -9.20
C GLU A 66 7.25 8.06 -10.56
N GLU A 67 8.18 7.22 -11.01
CA GLU A 67 8.79 7.37 -12.32
C GLU A 67 7.77 7.19 -13.45
N ILE A 68 6.89 6.21 -13.32
CA ILE A 68 5.83 5.99 -14.30
C ILE A 68 4.89 7.20 -14.37
N ALA A 69 4.51 7.74 -13.22
CA ALA A 69 3.65 8.92 -13.16
C ALA A 69 4.34 10.13 -13.81
N SER A 70 5.63 10.28 -13.56
CA SER A 70 6.41 11.36 -14.17
C SER A 70 6.47 11.24 -15.69
N LEU A 71 6.65 10.03 -16.18
CA LEU A 71 6.64 9.78 -17.62
C LEU A 71 5.28 10.07 -18.25
N SER A 72 4.21 9.76 -17.52
CA SER A 72 2.85 10.01 -17.98
C SER A 72 2.54 11.49 -18.12
N GLU A 73 3.22 12.32 -17.36
CA GLU A 73 2.99 13.77 -17.38
C GLU A 73 3.72 14.50 -18.49
N VAL A 74 4.59 13.80 -19.19
CA VAL A 74 5.51 14.46 -20.13
C VAL A 74 4.95 14.61 -21.53
N HIS A 75 3.84 14.02 -21.85
CA HIS A 75 3.29 14.16 -23.22
C HIS A 75 2.44 15.37 -23.49
#